data_10da1cc5a5bd105bd6960636c447da70
#
_entry.id   10da1cc5a5bd105bd6960636c447da70
#
_cell.length_a   1.000
_cell.length_b   1.000
_cell.length_c   1.000
_cell.angle_alpha   90.00
_cell.angle_beta   90.00
_cell.angle_gamma   90.00
#
_symmetry.space_group_name_H-M   'P 1'
#
loop_
_entity.id
_entity.type
_entity.pdbx_description
1 polymer ?
#
loop_
_entity_poly.entity_id
_entity_poly.type
_entity_poly.pdbx_seq_one_letter_code
_entity_poly.pdbx_strand_id
1 'polypeptide(L)'
;MAKDPIAISSEACVGCGQCIPACPFDAISMPEATAQIELTQCTLCGACVPSCAFDAITMQEKTAADQDVLAQYRNVWVMVEQNEGVVEPVTYELLGEGRKLADARNMQLCAVLMGHQIANVPKDLIAHGADIVYVADTPELVAFSDEPYTKVLMRLIQTHKPEIVLFGATAAGRSVGSRVAVKINTGLTADCTGLAIDPATGNLLQTRPAFGGNIMAVIECPAHRPQMASVRPNVMAPMPADTTRQGETLAIELLPEDLTARTKRLKYVPEAGGTVNITEANILISGGRGIQKPDNFSIIQELADVLKAGVAASRAAVDANWIAYSHQVGQTGKTVCPKLYIACGISGQIQHLAGMASAETIIAINKDPDAPIFDIATYGIVGDVLEIVPAITTECRKLLNR
;
A
#
# COMPACT_ATOMS: atom_id res chain seq x y z
N MET A 1 10.65 -39.32 -9.55
CA MET A 1 9.37 -38.77 -9.07
C MET A 1 9.71 -37.55 -8.23
N ALA A 2 9.20 -36.38 -8.57
CA ALA A 2 9.37 -35.21 -7.72
C ALA A 2 8.71 -35.48 -6.35
N LYS A 3 9.43 -35.25 -5.25
CA LYS A 3 8.83 -35.36 -3.92
C LYS A 3 7.84 -34.22 -3.73
N ASP A 4 6.74 -34.48 -3.08
CA ASP A 4 5.74 -33.43 -2.76
C ASP A 4 6.40 -32.32 -1.97
N PRO A 5 6.06 -31.03 -2.25
CA PRO A 5 6.70 -29.87 -1.61
C PRO A 5 6.46 -29.80 -0.09
N ILE A 6 5.41 -30.46 0.39
CA ILE A 6 5.12 -30.71 1.80
C ILE A 6 4.56 -32.14 1.93
N ALA A 7 5.02 -32.89 2.90
CA ALA A 7 4.61 -34.27 3.10
C ALA A 7 4.45 -34.60 4.58
N ILE A 8 3.60 -35.56 4.86
CA ILE A 8 3.43 -36.18 6.20
C ILE A 8 3.99 -37.59 6.15
N SER A 9 4.96 -37.86 7.02
CA SER A 9 5.49 -39.21 7.20
C SER A 9 4.47 -40.08 7.92
N SER A 10 4.00 -41.13 7.25
CA SER A 10 3.08 -42.09 7.88
C SER A 10 3.72 -42.87 9.04
N GLU A 11 5.06 -42.99 9.05
CA GLU A 11 5.81 -43.69 10.10
C GLU A 11 5.95 -42.83 11.36
N ALA A 12 6.09 -41.49 11.20
CA ALA A 12 6.24 -40.56 12.31
C ALA A 12 4.89 -40.01 12.82
N CYS A 13 3.85 -40.04 12.00
CA CYS A 13 2.55 -39.51 12.35
C CYS A 13 1.81 -40.44 13.31
N VAL A 14 1.55 -39.97 14.52
CA VAL A 14 0.81 -40.73 15.56
C VAL A 14 -0.70 -40.43 15.57
N GLY A 15 -1.22 -39.68 14.60
CA GLY A 15 -2.66 -39.40 14.50
C GLY A 15 -3.21 -38.45 15.56
N CYS A 16 -2.37 -37.56 16.16
CA CYS A 16 -2.82 -36.69 17.24
C CYS A 16 -3.76 -35.54 16.80
N GLY A 17 -3.87 -35.25 15.52
CA GLY A 17 -4.78 -34.25 14.95
C GLY A 17 -4.40 -32.78 15.17
N GLN A 18 -3.30 -32.44 15.82
CA GLN A 18 -2.93 -31.06 16.14
C GLN A 18 -2.63 -30.19 14.91
N CYS A 19 -2.28 -30.80 13.79
CA CYS A 19 -2.03 -30.10 12.53
C CYS A 19 -3.33 -29.62 11.83
N ILE A 20 -4.48 -30.23 12.12
CA ILE A 20 -5.76 -29.87 11.49
C ILE A 20 -6.17 -28.43 11.86
N PRO A 21 -6.36 -28.06 13.14
CA PRO A 21 -6.71 -26.70 13.52
C PRO A 21 -5.60 -25.67 13.24
N ALA A 22 -4.36 -26.13 13.01
CA ALA A 22 -3.25 -25.26 12.65
C ALA A 22 -3.26 -24.88 11.16
N CYS A 23 -4.06 -25.55 10.32
CA CYS A 23 -4.19 -25.22 8.91
C CYS A 23 -5.28 -24.16 8.67
N PRO A 24 -4.93 -22.92 8.32
CA PRO A 24 -5.93 -21.86 8.08
C PRO A 24 -6.70 -22.04 6.75
N PHE A 25 -6.37 -23.09 5.97
CA PHE A 25 -6.95 -23.34 4.65
C PHE A 25 -7.72 -24.68 4.60
N ASP A 26 -7.92 -25.33 5.74
CA ASP A 26 -8.59 -26.63 5.85
C ASP A 26 -8.02 -27.72 4.90
N ALA A 27 -6.76 -27.59 4.54
CA ALA A 27 -6.07 -28.50 3.61
C ALA A 27 -5.56 -29.79 4.27
N ILE A 28 -5.83 -30.01 5.57
CA ILE A 28 -5.39 -31.21 6.30
C ILE A 28 -6.60 -31.95 6.84
N SER A 29 -6.67 -33.20 6.50
CA SER A 29 -7.70 -34.13 7.01
C SER A 29 -7.07 -35.37 7.63
N MET A 30 -7.87 -36.14 8.36
CA MET A 30 -7.45 -37.42 8.96
C MET A 30 -8.46 -38.50 8.61
N PRO A 31 -8.42 -39.03 7.39
CA PRO A 31 -9.37 -40.07 6.96
C PRO A 31 -9.20 -41.40 7.72
N GLU A 32 -7.99 -41.65 8.21
CA GLU A 32 -7.65 -42.84 8.98
C GLU A 32 -6.79 -42.47 10.21
N ALA A 33 -5.79 -43.26 10.54
CA ALA A 33 -4.91 -43.05 11.69
C ALA A 33 -3.79 -42.01 11.41
N THR A 34 -3.63 -41.55 10.16
CA THR A 34 -2.59 -40.58 9.76
C THR A 34 -3.21 -39.39 9.07
N ALA A 35 -2.65 -38.20 9.33
CA ALA A 35 -3.05 -36.97 8.66
C ALA A 35 -2.64 -37.00 7.19
N GLN A 36 -3.44 -36.38 6.32
CA GLN A 36 -3.19 -36.22 4.90
C GLN A 36 -3.35 -34.76 4.49
N ILE A 37 -2.49 -34.28 3.57
CA ILE A 37 -2.54 -32.92 3.03
C ILE A 37 -3.12 -32.98 1.61
N GLU A 38 -4.20 -32.21 1.40
CA GLU A 38 -4.75 -31.97 0.08
C GLU A 38 -3.95 -30.88 -0.62
N LEU A 39 -3.05 -31.23 -1.52
CA LEU A 39 -2.13 -30.31 -2.18
C LEU A 39 -2.81 -29.25 -3.06
N THR A 40 -4.03 -29.52 -3.54
CA THR A 40 -4.82 -28.54 -4.31
C THR A 40 -5.37 -27.40 -3.45
N GLN A 41 -5.52 -27.63 -2.15
CA GLN A 41 -5.95 -26.63 -1.17
C GLN A 41 -4.78 -26.05 -0.37
N CYS A 42 -3.67 -26.78 -0.29
CA CYS A 42 -2.50 -26.39 0.48
C CYS A 42 -1.76 -25.23 -0.20
N THR A 43 -1.61 -24.12 0.51
CA THR A 43 -0.87 -22.93 0.04
C THR A 43 0.61 -22.96 0.41
N LEU A 44 1.12 -24.05 0.96
CA LEU A 44 2.51 -24.20 1.43
C LEU A 44 2.92 -23.13 2.47
N CYS A 45 1.99 -22.66 3.29
CA CYS A 45 2.26 -21.62 4.30
C CYS A 45 3.12 -22.07 5.47
N GLY A 46 3.31 -23.40 5.65
CA GLY A 46 4.15 -23.97 6.70
C GLY A 46 3.56 -23.93 8.12
N ALA A 47 2.37 -23.38 8.35
CA ALA A 47 1.78 -23.22 9.69
C ALA A 47 1.59 -24.56 10.46
N CYS A 48 1.40 -25.65 9.74
CA CYS A 48 1.27 -26.99 10.34
C CYS A 48 2.59 -27.62 10.78
N VAL A 49 3.75 -27.17 10.23
CA VAL A 49 5.06 -27.77 10.53
C VAL A 49 5.42 -27.61 12.02
N PRO A 50 5.44 -26.41 12.60
CA PRO A 50 5.77 -26.22 14.01
C PRO A 50 4.68 -26.76 14.96
N SER A 51 3.47 -27.05 14.47
CA SER A 51 2.40 -27.64 15.30
C SER A 51 2.52 -29.15 15.49
N CYS A 52 3.42 -29.81 14.73
CA CYS A 52 3.65 -31.25 14.85
C CYS A 52 4.74 -31.54 15.87
N ALA A 53 4.36 -31.97 17.06
CA ALA A 53 5.30 -32.35 18.13
C ALA A 53 6.13 -33.61 17.83
N PHE A 54 5.82 -34.31 16.74
CA PHE A 54 6.47 -35.56 16.33
C PHE A 54 7.32 -35.39 15.06
N ASP A 55 7.52 -34.13 14.59
CA ASP A 55 8.27 -33.82 13.37
C ASP A 55 7.84 -34.63 12.14
N ALA A 56 6.58 -35.09 12.14
CA ALA A 56 6.03 -35.89 11.06
C ALA A 56 5.75 -35.10 9.78
N ILE A 57 5.67 -33.77 9.86
CA ILE A 57 5.40 -32.89 8.71
C ILE A 57 6.73 -32.27 8.27
N THR A 58 7.12 -32.60 7.04
CA THR A 58 8.32 -32.05 6.41
C THR A 58 7.93 -31.16 5.24
N MET A 59 8.50 -29.98 5.19
CA MET A 59 8.42 -29.08 4.04
C MET A 59 9.79 -29.01 3.39
N GLN A 60 9.85 -29.16 2.07
CA GLN A 60 11.12 -29.11 1.36
C GLN A 60 11.70 -27.68 1.44
N GLU A 61 12.93 -27.57 1.88
CA GLU A 61 13.70 -26.36 1.67
C GLU A 61 13.98 -26.20 0.17
N LYS A 62 14.00 -24.96 -0.31
CA LYS A 62 14.28 -24.68 -1.71
C LYS A 62 15.68 -25.13 -2.08
N THR A 63 15.76 -25.98 -3.11
CA THR A 63 17.02 -26.53 -3.65
C THR A 63 17.68 -25.54 -4.62
N ALA A 64 18.91 -25.84 -5.07
CA ALA A 64 19.62 -25.04 -6.08
C ALA A 64 18.81 -24.86 -7.39
N ALA A 65 17.93 -25.83 -7.74
CA ALA A 65 17.01 -25.71 -8.87
C ALA A 65 16.01 -24.54 -8.72
N ASP A 66 15.64 -24.20 -7.48
CA ASP A 66 14.77 -23.04 -7.21
C ASP A 66 15.51 -21.71 -7.48
N GLN A 67 16.84 -21.67 -7.31
CA GLN A 67 17.65 -20.47 -7.63
C GLN A 67 17.69 -20.23 -9.14
N ASP A 68 17.81 -21.27 -9.95
CA ASP A 68 17.74 -21.17 -11.42
C ASP A 68 16.37 -20.67 -11.90
N VAL A 69 15.30 -21.05 -11.22
CA VAL A 69 13.95 -20.53 -11.50
C VAL A 69 13.87 -19.06 -11.13
N LEU A 70 14.38 -18.65 -9.96
CA LEU A 70 14.40 -17.24 -9.54
C LEU A 70 15.23 -16.36 -10.48
N ALA A 71 16.32 -16.89 -11.07
CA ALA A 71 17.16 -16.18 -12.02
C ALA A 71 16.45 -15.84 -13.36
N GLN A 72 15.29 -16.45 -13.65
CA GLN A 72 14.47 -16.12 -14.83
C GLN A 72 13.66 -14.83 -14.66
N TYR A 73 13.50 -14.37 -13.41
CA TYR A 73 12.75 -13.16 -13.11
C TYR A 73 13.62 -11.93 -13.30
N ARG A 74 13.09 -10.94 -14.02
CA ARG A 74 13.78 -9.69 -14.37
C ARG A 74 12.83 -8.52 -14.38
N ASN A 75 13.38 -7.33 -14.29
CA ASN A 75 12.70 -6.05 -14.39
C ASN A 75 11.90 -5.66 -13.13
N VAL A 76 11.79 -4.37 -12.96
CA VAL A 76 11.00 -3.73 -11.89
C VAL A 76 9.71 -3.24 -12.50
N TRP A 77 8.59 -3.62 -11.91
CA TRP A 77 7.27 -3.25 -12.39
C TRP A 77 6.54 -2.32 -11.42
N VAL A 78 5.78 -1.40 -11.97
CA VAL A 78 4.87 -0.52 -11.24
C VAL A 78 3.47 -0.74 -11.79
N MET A 79 2.53 -1.07 -10.89
CA MET A 79 1.10 -1.02 -11.24
C MET A 79 0.66 0.44 -11.27
N VAL A 80 0.24 0.90 -12.45
CA VAL A 80 -0.26 2.28 -12.62
C VAL A 80 -1.65 2.40 -12.02
N GLU A 81 -1.82 3.39 -11.17
CA GLU A 81 -3.13 3.80 -10.68
C GLU A 81 -3.59 5.02 -11.46
N GLN A 82 -4.81 4.96 -11.98
CA GLN A 82 -5.41 6.02 -12.76
C GLN A 82 -6.93 6.04 -12.58
N ASN A 83 -7.55 7.17 -12.82
CA ASN A 83 -8.98 7.35 -12.86
C ASN A 83 -9.36 8.15 -14.13
N GLU A 84 -10.12 7.53 -15.03
CA GLU A 84 -10.55 8.13 -16.30
C GLU A 84 -9.40 8.75 -17.13
N GLY A 85 -8.24 8.07 -17.15
CA GLY A 85 -7.04 8.50 -17.86
C GLY A 85 -6.16 9.52 -17.12
N VAL A 86 -6.55 9.94 -15.92
CA VAL A 86 -5.72 10.78 -15.03
C VAL A 86 -4.92 9.87 -14.12
N VAL A 87 -3.59 9.93 -14.23
CA VAL A 87 -2.67 9.13 -13.41
C VAL A 87 -2.60 9.69 -12.00
N GLU A 88 -2.74 8.80 -11.01
CA GLU A 88 -2.65 9.18 -9.60
C GLU A 88 -1.20 9.50 -9.19
N PRO A 89 -0.99 10.51 -8.33
CA PRO A 89 0.36 10.97 -7.92
C PRO A 89 1.27 9.85 -7.40
N VAL A 90 0.74 8.89 -6.66
CA VAL A 90 1.50 7.74 -6.15
C VAL A 90 2.20 6.94 -7.24
N THR A 91 1.63 6.89 -8.44
CA THR A 91 2.26 6.21 -9.59
C THR A 91 3.60 6.85 -9.95
N TYR A 92 3.67 8.18 -9.99
CA TYR A 92 4.91 8.90 -10.31
C TYR A 92 5.97 8.72 -9.23
N GLU A 93 5.55 8.66 -7.96
CA GLU A 93 6.45 8.32 -6.84
C GLU A 93 7.04 6.92 -7.02
N LEU A 94 6.18 5.94 -7.36
CA LEU A 94 6.59 4.56 -7.61
C LEU A 94 7.50 4.43 -8.82
N LEU A 95 7.27 5.20 -9.89
CA LEU A 95 8.17 5.24 -11.04
C LEU A 95 9.54 5.80 -10.65
N GLY A 96 9.58 6.87 -9.86
CA GLY A 96 10.83 7.45 -9.36
C GLY A 96 11.64 6.46 -8.52
N GLU A 97 11.00 5.77 -7.59
CA GLU A 97 11.66 4.76 -6.77
C GLU A 97 12.00 3.50 -7.56
N GLY A 98 11.07 3.03 -8.40
CA GLY A 98 11.29 1.90 -9.29
C GLY A 98 12.47 2.10 -10.23
N ARG A 99 12.72 3.35 -10.69
CA ARG A 99 13.89 3.67 -11.52
C ARG A 99 15.20 3.45 -10.76
N LYS A 100 15.30 3.90 -9.51
CA LYS A 100 16.47 3.68 -8.66
C LYS A 100 16.74 2.18 -8.45
N LEU A 101 15.69 1.40 -8.18
CA LEU A 101 15.80 -0.04 -8.00
C LEU A 101 16.22 -0.74 -9.29
N ALA A 102 15.63 -0.35 -10.43
CA ALA A 102 15.97 -0.90 -11.74
C ALA A 102 17.43 -0.59 -12.13
N ASP A 103 17.89 0.63 -11.90
CA ASP A 103 19.27 1.05 -12.14
C ASP A 103 20.24 0.27 -11.25
N ALA A 104 19.94 0.11 -9.96
CA ALA A 104 20.76 -0.67 -9.03
C ALA A 104 20.91 -2.15 -9.43
N ARG A 105 19.95 -2.69 -10.18
CA ARG A 105 19.92 -4.07 -10.66
C ARG A 105 20.30 -4.21 -12.16
N ASN A 106 20.58 -3.10 -12.84
CA ASN A 106 20.77 -3.06 -14.28
C ASN A 106 19.60 -3.73 -15.04
N MET A 107 18.39 -3.34 -14.70
CA MET A 107 17.10 -3.83 -15.21
C MET A 107 16.27 -2.72 -15.81
N GLN A 108 15.24 -3.09 -16.56
CA GLN A 108 14.25 -2.15 -17.08
C GLN A 108 13.18 -1.84 -16.02
N LEU A 109 12.67 -0.60 -16.04
CA LEU A 109 11.48 -0.22 -15.33
C LEU A 109 10.27 -0.33 -16.26
N CYS A 110 9.30 -1.13 -15.87
CA CYS A 110 8.07 -1.33 -16.63
C CYS A 110 6.85 -0.79 -15.87
N ALA A 111 5.93 -0.15 -16.57
CA ALA A 111 4.65 0.27 -16.04
C ALA A 111 3.53 -0.62 -16.59
N VAL A 112 2.59 -1.06 -15.76
CA VAL A 112 1.40 -1.82 -16.17
C VAL A 112 0.20 -0.89 -16.07
N LEU A 113 -0.30 -0.43 -17.21
CA LEU A 113 -1.40 0.52 -17.35
C LEU A 113 -2.66 -0.22 -17.81
N MET A 114 -3.72 -0.13 -17.00
CA MET A 114 -5.02 -0.73 -17.28
C MET A 114 -6.10 0.34 -17.21
N GLY A 115 -6.99 0.38 -18.21
CA GLY A 115 -8.05 1.38 -18.26
C GLY A 115 -8.85 1.35 -19.56
N HIS A 116 -9.45 2.49 -19.90
CA HIS A 116 -10.14 2.72 -21.16
C HIS A 116 -9.88 4.13 -21.67
N GLN A 117 -9.63 4.26 -22.99
CA GLN A 117 -9.27 5.53 -23.65
C GLN A 117 -8.00 6.19 -23.08
N ILE A 118 -7.00 5.37 -22.77
CA ILE A 118 -5.75 5.75 -22.10
C ILE A 118 -4.55 5.90 -23.05
N ALA A 119 -4.79 6.06 -24.34
CA ALA A 119 -3.76 6.09 -25.39
C ALA A 119 -2.66 7.16 -25.18
N ASN A 120 -2.97 8.26 -24.50
CA ASN A 120 -2.02 9.36 -24.26
C ASN A 120 -1.18 9.16 -22.99
N VAL A 121 -1.56 8.26 -22.09
CA VAL A 121 -0.91 8.05 -20.79
C VAL A 121 0.49 7.42 -20.90
N PRO A 122 0.76 6.45 -21.79
CA PRO A 122 2.08 5.81 -21.87
C PRO A 122 3.24 6.78 -22.07
N LYS A 123 3.05 7.83 -22.89
CA LYS A 123 4.09 8.82 -23.14
C LYS A 123 4.47 9.58 -21.87
N ASP A 124 3.52 9.87 -21.01
CA ASP A 124 3.74 10.53 -19.75
C ASP A 124 4.49 9.61 -18.76
N LEU A 125 4.10 8.34 -18.67
CA LEU A 125 4.80 7.34 -17.83
C LEU A 125 6.25 7.14 -18.27
N ILE A 126 6.53 7.15 -19.58
CA ILE A 126 7.88 7.07 -20.14
C ILE A 126 8.70 8.31 -19.74
N ALA A 127 8.10 9.50 -19.85
CA ALA A 127 8.76 10.73 -19.42
C ALA A 127 9.12 10.71 -17.92
N HIS A 128 8.37 9.98 -17.10
CA HIS A 128 8.63 9.79 -15.66
C HIS A 128 9.44 8.52 -15.33
N GLY A 129 10.13 7.93 -16.30
CA GLY A 129 11.15 6.93 -16.04
C GLY A 129 10.86 5.51 -16.53
N ALA A 130 9.66 5.19 -17.01
CA ALA A 130 9.37 3.87 -17.55
C ALA A 130 10.15 3.62 -18.86
N ASP A 131 10.71 2.43 -19.02
CA ASP A 131 11.33 1.96 -20.26
C ASP A 131 10.29 1.25 -21.13
N ILE A 132 9.37 0.51 -20.50
CA ILE A 132 8.29 -0.22 -21.15
C ILE A 132 6.97 0.10 -20.46
N VAL A 133 5.92 0.33 -21.24
CA VAL A 133 4.55 0.46 -20.73
C VAL A 133 3.68 -0.64 -21.34
N TYR A 134 3.22 -1.56 -20.52
CA TYR A 134 2.23 -2.56 -20.90
C TYR A 134 0.83 -1.95 -20.78
N VAL A 135 0.05 -1.97 -21.86
CA VAL A 135 -1.25 -1.29 -21.94
C VAL A 135 -2.38 -2.27 -22.17
N ALA A 136 -3.33 -2.29 -21.24
CA ALA A 136 -4.62 -2.93 -21.38
C ALA A 136 -5.71 -1.85 -21.52
N ASP A 137 -6.13 -1.55 -22.74
CA ASP A 137 -7.15 -0.53 -23.03
C ASP A 137 -8.43 -1.21 -23.54
N THR A 138 -9.46 -1.25 -22.69
CA THR A 138 -10.76 -1.84 -23.04
C THR A 138 -11.88 -1.23 -22.20
N PRO A 139 -13.12 -1.14 -22.72
CA PRO A 139 -14.26 -0.60 -21.98
C PRO A 139 -14.52 -1.26 -20.62
N GLU A 140 -14.23 -2.54 -20.49
CA GLU A 140 -14.43 -3.31 -19.24
C GLU A 140 -13.51 -2.84 -18.11
N LEU A 141 -12.40 -2.17 -18.44
CA LEU A 141 -11.43 -1.62 -17.48
C LEU A 141 -11.62 -0.11 -17.24
N VAL A 142 -12.67 0.52 -17.77
CA VAL A 142 -12.94 1.96 -17.56
C VAL A 142 -13.01 2.32 -16.09
N ALA A 143 -13.49 1.41 -15.27
CA ALA A 143 -13.57 1.57 -13.84
C ALA A 143 -12.70 0.54 -13.13
N PHE A 144 -12.02 0.96 -12.08
CA PHE A 144 -11.29 0.03 -11.25
C PHE A 144 -12.21 -1.11 -10.76
N SER A 145 -11.78 -2.34 -11.03
CA SER A 145 -12.36 -3.56 -10.51
C SER A 145 -11.24 -4.53 -10.14
N ASP A 146 -11.22 -4.96 -8.90
CA ASP A 146 -10.10 -5.73 -8.35
C ASP A 146 -9.91 -7.11 -9.02
N GLU A 147 -10.98 -7.78 -9.45
CA GLU A 147 -10.88 -9.10 -10.10
C GLU A 147 -10.26 -9.05 -11.49
N PRO A 148 -10.74 -8.24 -12.45
CA PRO A 148 -10.10 -8.09 -13.75
C PRO A 148 -8.66 -7.59 -13.65
N TYR A 149 -8.41 -6.55 -12.84
CA TYR A 149 -7.05 -6.02 -12.65
C TYR A 149 -6.10 -7.09 -12.12
N THR A 150 -6.55 -7.91 -11.15
CA THR A 150 -5.77 -9.03 -10.62
C THR A 150 -5.47 -10.07 -11.70
N LYS A 151 -6.46 -10.47 -12.51
CA LYS A 151 -6.29 -11.50 -13.53
C LYS A 151 -5.33 -11.07 -14.63
N VAL A 152 -5.52 -9.85 -15.15
CA VAL A 152 -4.61 -9.28 -16.17
C VAL A 152 -3.17 -9.23 -15.63
N LEU A 153 -2.98 -8.67 -14.43
CA LEU A 153 -1.66 -8.55 -13.83
C LEU A 153 -1.01 -9.91 -13.55
N MET A 154 -1.76 -10.88 -13.05
CA MET A 154 -1.27 -12.25 -12.83
C MET A 154 -0.77 -12.88 -14.12
N ARG A 155 -1.56 -12.81 -15.20
CA ARG A 155 -1.16 -13.37 -16.49
C ARG A 155 0.12 -12.72 -17.00
N LEU A 156 0.23 -11.41 -16.90
CA LEU A 156 1.46 -10.69 -17.27
C LEU A 156 2.65 -11.12 -16.43
N ILE A 157 2.49 -11.25 -15.11
CA ILE A 157 3.55 -11.71 -14.19
C ILE A 157 4.01 -13.12 -14.56
N GLN A 158 3.10 -14.03 -14.87
CA GLN A 158 3.41 -15.40 -15.27
C GLN A 158 4.16 -15.46 -16.60
N THR A 159 3.79 -14.57 -17.54
CA THR A 159 4.40 -14.52 -18.87
C THR A 159 5.78 -13.86 -18.84
N HIS A 160 5.92 -12.73 -18.18
CA HIS A 160 7.11 -11.88 -18.25
C HIS A 160 8.03 -11.99 -17.04
N LYS A 161 7.60 -12.63 -15.96
CA LYS A 161 8.38 -12.93 -14.76
C LYS A 161 9.13 -11.71 -14.19
N PRO A 162 8.44 -10.65 -13.76
CA PRO A 162 9.10 -9.50 -13.12
C PRO A 162 9.80 -9.92 -11.83
N GLU A 163 10.96 -9.32 -11.52
CA GLU A 163 11.66 -9.58 -10.26
C GLU A 163 11.03 -8.83 -9.09
N ILE A 164 10.60 -7.58 -9.33
CA ILE A 164 9.98 -6.72 -8.34
C ILE A 164 8.67 -6.17 -8.91
N VAL A 165 7.63 -6.10 -8.08
CA VAL A 165 6.36 -5.43 -8.43
C VAL A 165 5.96 -4.47 -7.31
N LEU A 166 5.79 -3.19 -7.66
CA LEU A 166 5.43 -2.12 -6.75
C LEU A 166 3.97 -1.70 -6.93
N PHE A 167 3.31 -1.43 -5.81
CA PHE A 167 1.93 -0.96 -5.71
C PHE A 167 1.86 0.28 -4.83
N GLY A 168 0.90 1.16 -5.05
CA GLY A 168 0.54 2.16 -4.04
C GLY A 168 -0.13 1.50 -2.82
N ALA A 169 0.13 1.99 -1.63
CA ALA A 169 -0.62 1.56 -0.44
C ALA A 169 -1.99 2.25 -0.35
N THR A 170 -2.65 2.41 -1.49
CA THR A 170 -4.01 2.92 -1.70
C THR A 170 -5.06 1.82 -1.55
N ALA A 171 -6.32 2.13 -1.66
CA ALA A 171 -7.38 1.13 -1.69
C ALA A 171 -7.24 0.18 -2.89
N ALA A 172 -6.89 0.70 -4.06
CA ALA A 172 -6.71 -0.08 -5.29
C ALA A 172 -5.47 -0.98 -5.20
N GLY A 173 -4.32 -0.41 -4.90
CA GLY A 173 -3.06 -1.15 -4.83
C GLY A 173 -3.05 -2.22 -3.73
N ARG A 174 -3.63 -1.93 -2.56
CA ARG A 174 -3.78 -2.93 -1.48
C ARG A 174 -4.70 -4.08 -1.89
N SER A 175 -5.80 -3.80 -2.60
CA SER A 175 -6.72 -4.85 -3.04
C SER A 175 -6.07 -5.75 -4.08
N VAL A 176 -5.49 -5.20 -5.14
CA VAL A 176 -4.87 -5.98 -6.22
C VAL A 176 -3.60 -6.68 -5.75
N GLY A 177 -2.69 -5.95 -5.07
CA GLY A 177 -1.39 -6.50 -4.64
C GLY A 177 -1.54 -7.71 -3.72
N SER A 178 -2.44 -7.65 -2.73
CA SER A 178 -2.66 -8.78 -1.83
C SER A 178 -3.29 -10.00 -2.54
N ARG A 179 -4.23 -9.78 -3.47
CA ARG A 179 -4.83 -10.86 -4.26
C ARG A 179 -3.80 -11.53 -5.17
N VAL A 180 -2.96 -10.74 -5.84
CA VAL A 180 -1.87 -11.25 -6.69
C VAL A 180 -0.90 -12.06 -5.84
N ALA A 181 -0.41 -11.52 -4.72
CA ALA A 181 0.55 -12.19 -3.85
C ALA A 181 0.09 -13.60 -3.43
N VAL A 182 -1.16 -13.71 -2.95
CA VAL A 182 -1.72 -15.00 -2.55
C VAL A 182 -1.82 -15.97 -3.73
N LYS A 183 -2.30 -15.50 -4.89
CA LYS A 183 -2.55 -16.36 -6.06
C LYS A 183 -1.28 -16.87 -6.73
N ILE A 184 -0.18 -16.12 -6.68
CA ILE A 184 1.12 -16.55 -7.22
C ILE A 184 2.06 -17.09 -6.14
N ASN A 185 1.57 -17.22 -4.92
CA ASN A 185 2.30 -17.75 -3.75
C ASN A 185 3.62 -17.00 -3.49
N THR A 186 3.54 -15.66 -3.35
CA THR A 186 4.68 -14.82 -3.00
C THR A 186 4.35 -13.92 -1.81
N GLY A 187 5.39 -13.28 -1.24
CA GLY A 187 5.23 -12.30 -0.17
C GLY A 187 4.88 -10.91 -0.69
N LEU A 188 4.09 -10.16 0.08
CA LEU A 188 3.83 -8.73 -0.11
C LEU A 188 4.09 -8.00 1.20
N THR A 189 5.05 -7.07 1.21
CA THR A 189 5.23 -6.16 2.33
C THR A 189 4.33 -4.95 2.16
N ALA A 190 3.45 -4.74 3.13
CA ALA A 190 2.46 -3.67 3.05
C ALA A 190 2.95 -2.38 3.72
N ASP A 191 2.59 -1.24 3.12
CA ASP A 191 2.74 0.10 3.71
C ASP A 191 4.20 0.51 3.94
N CYS A 192 5.07 0.20 2.96
CA CYS A 192 6.48 0.52 2.99
C CYS A 192 6.72 2.03 2.94
N THR A 193 7.78 2.45 3.63
CA THR A 193 8.27 3.84 3.64
C THR A 193 9.70 3.96 3.14
N GLY A 194 10.35 2.85 2.83
CA GLY A 194 11.68 2.80 2.22
C GLY A 194 11.88 1.51 1.44
N LEU A 195 12.57 1.60 0.31
CA LEU A 195 12.96 0.48 -0.53
C LEU A 195 14.44 0.61 -0.88
N ALA A 196 15.16 -0.50 -0.89
CA ALA A 196 16.55 -0.55 -1.33
C ALA A 196 16.88 -1.93 -1.88
N ILE A 197 17.96 -2.05 -2.63
CA ILE A 197 18.53 -3.34 -3.01
C ILE A 197 19.67 -3.70 -2.06
N ASP A 198 19.62 -4.88 -1.49
CA ASP A 198 20.77 -5.42 -0.74
C ASP A 198 21.93 -5.69 -1.72
N PRO A 199 23.08 -5.04 -1.54
CA PRO A 199 24.21 -5.21 -2.46
C PRO A 199 24.83 -6.62 -2.43
N ALA A 200 24.63 -7.38 -1.34
CA ALA A 200 25.19 -8.72 -1.19
C ALA A 200 24.32 -9.80 -1.84
N THR A 201 23.01 -9.69 -1.71
CA THR A 201 22.05 -10.71 -2.18
C THR A 201 21.28 -10.30 -3.43
N GLY A 202 21.18 -9.01 -3.72
CA GLY A 202 20.34 -8.44 -4.76
C GLY A 202 18.84 -8.47 -4.42
N ASN A 203 18.47 -8.85 -3.21
CA ASN A 203 17.07 -8.85 -2.77
C ASN A 203 16.56 -7.43 -2.49
N LEU A 204 15.25 -7.26 -2.57
CA LEU A 204 14.59 -6.04 -2.19
C LEU A 204 14.47 -5.94 -0.67
N LEU A 205 15.11 -4.93 -0.08
CA LEU A 205 14.94 -4.52 1.31
C LEU A 205 13.71 -3.62 1.42
N GLN A 206 12.72 -4.04 2.19
CA GLN A 206 11.41 -3.41 2.28
C GLN A 206 11.23 -2.87 3.69
N THR A 207 11.42 -1.57 3.87
CA THR A 207 11.33 -0.90 5.18
C THR A 207 9.93 -0.40 5.43
N ARG A 208 9.37 -0.74 6.59
CA ARG A 208 8.06 -0.26 7.02
C ARG A 208 8.02 0.04 8.51
N PRO A 209 7.21 1.03 8.94
CA PRO A 209 6.94 1.23 10.36
C PRO A 209 6.16 0.05 10.97
N ALA A 210 6.55 -0.35 12.17
CA ALA A 210 5.86 -1.35 12.98
C ALA A 210 5.56 -0.77 14.37
N PHE A 211 4.65 -1.40 15.11
CA PHE A 211 4.29 -1.02 16.48
C PHE A 211 4.00 0.48 16.67
N GLY A 212 3.14 1.05 15.81
CA GLY A 212 2.76 2.47 15.89
C GLY A 212 3.83 3.45 15.40
N GLY A 213 4.84 2.98 14.66
CA GLY A 213 5.92 3.83 14.12
C GLY A 213 7.19 3.87 14.97
N ASN A 214 7.19 3.24 16.14
CA ASN A 214 8.36 3.25 17.06
C ASN A 214 9.51 2.35 16.58
N ILE A 215 9.24 1.41 15.69
CA ILE A 215 10.23 0.47 15.15
C ILE A 215 10.12 0.47 13.64
N MET A 216 11.26 0.51 12.96
CA MET A 216 11.34 0.30 11.51
C MET A 216 11.75 -1.15 11.26
N ALA A 217 10.85 -1.93 10.64
CA ALA A 217 11.13 -3.29 10.24
C ALA A 217 11.64 -3.32 8.81
N VAL A 218 12.75 -4.00 8.58
CA VAL A 218 13.27 -4.30 7.24
C VAL A 218 12.92 -5.76 6.92
N ILE A 219 12.20 -5.96 5.82
CA ILE A 219 11.65 -7.26 5.42
C ILE A 219 12.24 -7.62 4.06
N GLU A 220 12.62 -8.89 3.90
CA GLU A 220 13.07 -9.47 2.66
C GLU A 220 12.18 -10.65 2.25
N CYS A 221 12.10 -10.90 0.94
CA CYS A 221 11.42 -12.07 0.39
C CYS A 221 12.38 -12.85 -0.51
N PRO A 222 13.39 -13.56 0.07
CA PRO A 222 14.46 -14.18 -0.71
C PRO A 222 13.99 -15.40 -1.51
N ALA A 223 12.96 -16.08 -1.02
CA ALA A 223 12.57 -17.40 -1.53
C ALA A 223 11.52 -17.35 -2.66
N HIS A 224 10.87 -16.24 -2.92
CA HIS A 224 9.79 -16.13 -3.92
C HIS A 224 9.98 -14.93 -4.84
N ARG A 225 9.41 -15.01 -6.04
CA ARG A 225 9.34 -13.93 -7.02
C ARG A 225 7.93 -13.81 -7.60
N PRO A 226 7.52 -12.60 -7.97
CA PRO A 226 8.20 -11.33 -7.73
C PRO A 226 8.29 -10.99 -6.25
N GLN A 227 9.27 -10.15 -5.87
CA GLN A 227 9.29 -9.48 -4.57
C GLN A 227 8.29 -8.33 -4.64
N MET A 228 7.30 -8.28 -3.76
CA MET A 228 6.21 -7.33 -3.89
C MET A 228 6.14 -6.40 -2.68
N ALA A 229 5.96 -5.11 -2.97
CA ALA A 229 5.78 -4.08 -1.95
C ALA A 229 4.62 -3.15 -2.29
N SER A 230 3.82 -2.77 -1.29
CA SER A 230 2.98 -1.58 -1.41
C SER A 230 3.60 -0.41 -0.65
N VAL A 231 3.67 0.75 -1.29
CA VAL A 231 4.36 1.94 -0.78
C VAL A 231 3.35 3.00 -0.39
N ARG A 232 3.55 3.58 0.77
CA ARG A 232 2.70 4.66 1.28
C ARG A 232 2.80 5.89 0.37
N PRO A 233 1.68 6.52 -0.05
CA PRO A 233 1.70 7.78 -0.79
C PRO A 233 2.42 8.90 -0.03
N ASN A 234 3.00 9.83 -0.76
CA ASN A 234 3.75 10.99 -0.27
C ASN A 234 5.04 10.65 0.52
N VAL A 235 5.63 9.48 0.26
CA VAL A 235 6.86 9.04 0.93
C VAL A 235 8.04 9.01 -0.04
N MET A 236 7.78 8.65 -1.30
CA MET A 236 8.82 8.61 -2.33
C MET A 236 8.77 9.84 -3.21
N ALA A 237 9.92 10.27 -3.69
CA ALA A 237 10.00 11.42 -4.60
C ALA A 237 9.77 10.98 -6.05
N PRO A 238 8.83 11.60 -6.78
CA PRO A 238 8.68 11.38 -8.20
C PRO A 238 9.94 11.85 -8.95
N MET A 239 10.26 11.18 -10.05
CA MET A 239 11.29 11.66 -10.97
C MET A 239 10.75 12.85 -11.77
N PRO A 240 11.53 13.92 -12.00
CA PRO A 240 11.15 14.99 -12.92
C PRO A 240 10.87 14.43 -14.31
N ALA A 241 9.83 14.96 -14.97
CA ALA A 241 9.47 14.53 -16.31
C ALA A 241 10.57 14.91 -17.32
N ASP A 242 11.07 13.93 -18.07
CA ASP A 242 11.96 14.12 -19.21
C ASP A 242 11.20 13.74 -20.49
N THR A 243 10.69 14.75 -21.19
CA THR A 243 9.92 14.56 -22.43
C THR A 243 10.76 14.06 -23.62
N THR A 244 12.10 14.03 -23.49
CA THR A 244 13.00 13.51 -24.53
C THR A 244 13.25 12.02 -24.39
N ARG A 245 12.85 11.43 -23.25
CA ARG A 245 13.01 10.00 -22.97
C ARG A 245 12.24 9.16 -23.96
N GLN A 246 12.88 8.10 -24.45
CA GLN A 246 12.29 7.11 -25.33
C GLN A 246 11.97 5.83 -24.54
N GLY A 247 10.88 5.18 -24.87
CA GLY A 247 10.45 3.92 -24.27
C GLY A 247 9.53 3.17 -25.21
N GLU A 248 9.19 1.97 -24.86
CA GLU A 248 8.32 1.09 -25.64
C GLU A 248 6.92 1.01 -25.04
N THR A 249 5.91 1.01 -25.90
CA THR A 249 4.51 0.79 -25.50
C THR A 249 4.03 -0.52 -26.13
N LEU A 250 3.63 -1.48 -25.27
CA LEU A 250 3.20 -2.80 -25.65
C LEU A 250 1.72 -3.01 -25.32
N ALA A 251 0.91 -3.22 -26.32
CA ALA A 251 -0.50 -3.58 -26.12
C ALA A 251 -0.58 -5.00 -25.54
N ILE A 252 -1.39 -5.18 -24.51
CA ILE A 252 -1.65 -6.48 -23.87
C ILE A 252 -2.79 -7.16 -24.63
N GLU A 253 -2.58 -8.39 -25.06
CA GLU A 253 -3.66 -9.24 -25.54
C GLU A 253 -4.53 -9.67 -24.34
N LEU A 254 -5.78 -9.25 -24.32
CA LEU A 254 -6.74 -9.56 -23.26
C LEU A 254 -7.60 -10.76 -23.66
N LEU A 255 -7.73 -11.71 -22.77
CA LEU A 255 -8.65 -12.84 -22.93
C LEU A 255 -10.00 -12.51 -22.29
N PRO A 256 -11.12 -13.03 -22.81
CA PRO A 256 -12.45 -12.81 -22.19
C PRO A 256 -12.50 -13.17 -20.71
N GLU A 257 -11.78 -14.22 -20.29
CA GLU A 257 -11.69 -14.67 -18.90
C GLU A 257 -10.96 -13.67 -17.99
N ASP A 258 -10.03 -12.87 -18.52
CA ASP A 258 -9.35 -11.83 -17.74
C ASP A 258 -10.31 -10.72 -17.31
N LEU A 259 -11.34 -10.46 -18.10
CA LEU A 259 -12.28 -9.37 -17.91
C LEU A 259 -13.51 -9.75 -17.09
N THR A 260 -13.68 -11.04 -16.80
CA THR A 260 -14.82 -11.52 -16.00
C THR A 260 -14.67 -11.15 -14.53
N ALA A 261 -15.75 -10.64 -13.92
CA ALA A 261 -15.83 -10.35 -12.48
C ALA A 261 -17.14 -10.91 -11.91
N ARG A 262 -17.11 -11.33 -10.65
CA ARG A 262 -18.31 -11.77 -9.89
C ARG A 262 -19.17 -10.58 -9.44
N THR A 263 -18.59 -9.38 -9.47
CA THR A 263 -19.24 -8.13 -9.07
C THR A 263 -19.33 -7.19 -10.28
N LYS A 264 -20.37 -6.35 -10.31
CA LYS A 264 -20.53 -5.28 -11.29
C LYS A 264 -20.76 -3.96 -10.57
N ARG A 265 -19.96 -2.95 -10.87
CA ARG A 265 -20.19 -1.59 -10.38
C ARG A 265 -21.46 -1.03 -11.00
N LEU A 266 -22.48 -0.77 -10.19
CA LEU A 266 -23.76 -0.21 -10.66
C LEU A 266 -23.70 1.31 -10.74
N LYS A 267 -23.01 1.96 -9.79
CA LYS A 267 -22.93 3.42 -9.67
C LYS A 267 -21.64 3.81 -8.97
N TYR A 268 -21.03 4.89 -9.38
CA TYR A 268 -20.02 5.62 -8.64
C TYR A 268 -20.66 6.89 -8.07
N VAL A 269 -20.55 7.09 -6.78
CA VAL A 269 -21.03 8.31 -6.11
C VAL A 269 -19.81 8.92 -5.44
N PRO A 270 -19.22 9.98 -6.01
CA PRO A 270 -18.15 10.70 -5.36
C PRO A 270 -18.68 11.29 -4.05
N GLU A 271 -17.86 11.33 -3.01
CA GLU A 271 -18.22 12.02 -1.78
C GLU A 271 -18.58 13.48 -2.09
N ALA A 272 -19.79 13.90 -1.68
CA ALA A 272 -20.26 15.26 -1.89
C ALA A 272 -19.38 16.23 -1.07
N GLY A 273 -18.75 17.19 -1.72
CA GLY A 273 -18.05 18.26 -1.02
C GLY A 273 -16.66 18.62 -1.57
N GLY A 274 -16.16 17.95 -2.60
CA GLY A 274 -14.84 18.30 -3.19
C GLY A 274 -13.69 18.24 -2.17
N THR A 275 -13.86 17.45 -1.10
CA THR A 275 -12.85 17.31 -0.05
C THR A 275 -11.63 16.60 -0.62
N VAL A 276 -10.49 17.26 -0.51
CA VAL A 276 -9.18 16.68 -0.86
C VAL A 276 -9.05 15.32 -0.18
N ASN A 277 -8.70 14.28 -0.93
CA ASN A 277 -8.42 12.98 -0.33
C ASN A 277 -7.27 13.14 0.68
N ILE A 278 -7.57 12.93 1.96
CA ILE A 278 -6.60 13.19 3.03
C ILE A 278 -5.33 12.34 2.93
N THR A 279 -5.36 11.23 2.22
CA THR A 279 -4.16 10.39 2.00
C THR A 279 -3.20 10.96 0.96
N GLU A 280 -3.67 11.87 0.11
CA GLU A 280 -2.91 12.48 -0.99
C GLU A 280 -2.60 13.97 -0.72
N ALA A 281 -3.21 14.54 0.33
CA ALA A 281 -3.05 15.94 0.66
C ALA A 281 -1.63 16.28 1.12
N ASN A 282 -1.01 17.29 0.51
CA ASN A 282 0.28 17.83 0.97
C ASN A 282 0.18 18.59 2.30
N ILE A 283 -0.96 19.17 2.58
CA ILE A 283 -1.23 19.91 3.84
C ILE A 283 -2.51 19.36 4.44
N LEU A 284 -2.49 19.05 5.72
CA LEU A 284 -3.65 18.59 6.48
C LEU A 284 -3.88 19.42 7.72
N ILE A 285 -5.11 19.86 7.91
CA ILE A 285 -5.56 20.50 9.15
C ILE A 285 -6.47 19.52 9.87
N SER A 286 -6.07 19.07 11.05
CA SER A 286 -6.78 18.01 11.75
C SER A 286 -7.41 18.51 13.05
N GLY A 287 -8.70 18.27 13.20
CA GLY A 287 -9.46 18.64 14.37
C GLY A 287 -9.61 17.49 15.36
N GLY A 288 -9.31 17.77 16.64
CA GLY A 288 -9.53 16.82 17.73
C GLY A 288 -10.72 17.21 18.62
N ARG A 289 -10.92 16.45 19.71
CA ARG A 289 -11.95 16.74 20.70
C ARG A 289 -11.79 18.11 21.39
N GLY A 290 -10.57 18.69 21.35
CA GLY A 290 -10.30 20.03 21.87
C GLY A 290 -11.01 21.16 21.10
N ILE A 291 -11.58 20.88 19.91
CA ILE A 291 -12.48 21.82 19.19
C ILE A 291 -13.83 21.99 19.90
N GLN A 292 -14.19 21.13 20.85
CA GLN A 292 -15.32 21.18 21.78
C GLN A 292 -16.69 20.85 21.15
N LYS A 293 -17.03 21.28 19.95
CA LYS A 293 -18.33 21.05 19.29
C LYS A 293 -18.21 21.01 17.77
N PRO A 294 -19.17 20.39 17.05
CA PRO A 294 -19.13 20.23 15.60
C PRO A 294 -19.08 21.55 14.84
N ASP A 295 -19.83 22.57 15.29
CA ASP A 295 -19.88 23.89 14.61
C ASP A 295 -18.49 24.54 14.51
N ASN A 296 -17.61 24.25 15.46
CA ASN A 296 -16.28 24.83 15.49
C ASN A 296 -15.33 24.18 14.42
N PHE A 297 -15.74 23.11 13.73
CA PHE A 297 -15.00 22.61 12.56
C PHE A 297 -14.94 23.65 11.42
N SER A 298 -15.83 24.66 11.44
CA SER A 298 -15.77 25.79 10.49
C SER A 298 -14.43 26.51 10.51
N ILE A 299 -13.79 26.67 11.69
CA ILE A 299 -12.48 27.33 11.79
C ILE A 299 -11.36 26.49 11.16
N ILE A 300 -11.50 25.15 11.25
CA ILE A 300 -10.58 24.21 10.61
C ILE A 300 -10.74 24.28 9.09
N GLN A 301 -11.99 24.29 8.62
CA GLN A 301 -12.31 24.41 7.21
C GLN A 301 -11.80 25.73 6.61
N GLU A 302 -12.01 26.85 7.31
CA GLU A 302 -11.50 28.17 6.85
C GLU A 302 -9.98 28.18 6.68
N LEU A 303 -9.23 27.61 7.63
CA LEU A 303 -7.78 27.50 7.51
C LEU A 303 -7.38 26.58 6.35
N ALA A 304 -8.11 25.46 6.20
CA ALA A 304 -7.89 24.53 5.10
C ALA A 304 -8.12 25.17 3.74
N ASP A 305 -9.18 25.97 3.59
CA ASP A 305 -9.49 26.69 2.35
C ASP A 305 -8.38 27.70 1.98
N VAL A 306 -7.87 28.43 2.96
CA VAL A 306 -6.77 29.40 2.75
C VAL A 306 -5.48 28.71 2.32
N LEU A 307 -5.15 27.57 2.92
CA LEU A 307 -3.93 26.81 2.63
C LEU A 307 -4.10 25.81 1.48
N LYS A 308 -5.29 25.65 0.92
CA LYS A 308 -5.67 24.57 -0.01
C LYS A 308 -5.35 23.18 0.57
N ALA A 309 -5.66 23.01 1.84
CA ALA A 309 -5.37 21.84 2.63
C ALA A 309 -6.57 20.88 2.70
N GLY A 310 -6.30 19.60 2.99
CA GLY A 310 -7.34 18.65 3.38
C GLY A 310 -7.74 18.84 4.85
N VAL A 311 -9.00 18.53 5.17
CA VAL A 311 -9.50 18.51 6.55
C VAL A 311 -9.48 17.08 7.07
N ALA A 312 -8.86 16.89 8.22
CA ALA A 312 -8.77 15.61 8.90
C ALA A 312 -9.32 15.70 10.34
N ALA A 313 -9.48 14.55 10.97
CA ALA A 313 -10.00 14.51 12.33
C ALA A 313 -9.42 13.34 13.14
N SER A 314 -9.42 13.50 14.47
CA SER A 314 -9.17 12.41 15.38
C SER A 314 -10.38 11.48 15.47
N ARG A 315 -10.15 10.21 15.84
CA ARG A 315 -11.22 9.24 16.09
C ARG A 315 -12.30 9.78 17.04
N ALA A 316 -11.92 10.48 18.08
CA ALA A 316 -12.87 11.01 19.07
C ALA A 316 -13.84 12.04 18.48
N ALA A 317 -13.44 12.81 17.47
CA ALA A 317 -14.34 13.74 16.78
C ALA A 317 -15.27 13.00 15.80
N VAL A 318 -14.78 11.94 15.16
CA VAL A 318 -15.58 11.08 14.26
C VAL A 318 -16.60 10.26 15.07
N ASP A 319 -16.21 9.63 16.17
CA ASP A 319 -17.08 8.86 17.05
C ASP A 319 -18.21 9.75 17.66
N ALA A 320 -17.93 11.06 17.83
CA ALA A 320 -18.91 12.06 18.24
C ALA A 320 -19.81 12.57 17.09
N ASN A 321 -19.67 12.04 15.88
CA ASN A 321 -20.38 12.46 14.66
C ASN A 321 -20.19 13.95 14.30
N TRP A 322 -19.03 14.53 14.61
CA TRP A 322 -18.72 15.91 14.23
C TRP A 322 -18.26 16.01 12.77
N ILE A 323 -17.69 14.95 12.23
CA ILE A 323 -17.22 14.86 10.86
C ILE A 323 -17.28 13.39 10.40
N ALA A 324 -17.35 13.15 9.09
CA ALA A 324 -17.46 11.81 8.52
C ALA A 324 -16.20 10.96 8.75
N TYR A 325 -16.36 9.63 8.78
CA TYR A 325 -15.27 8.67 8.97
C TYR A 325 -14.16 8.77 7.92
N SER A 326 -14.48 9.21 6.71
CA SER A 326 -13.51 9.44 5.62
C SER A 326 -12.38 10.41 6.00
N HIS A 327 -12.60 11.28 7.00
CA HIS A 327 -11.63 12.24 7.54
C HIS A 327 -10.80 11.69 8.71
N GLN A 328 -11.09 10.47 9.19
CA GLN A 328 -10.41 9.93 10.36
C GLN A 328 -8.94 9.59 10.07
N VAL A 329 -8.04 10.15 10.88
CA VAL A 329 -6.61 9.81 10.90
C VAL A 329 -6.27 8.98 12.14
N GLY A 330 -5.49 7.91 11.96
CA GLY A 330 -5.02 7.04 13.04
C GLY A 330 -5.02 5.57 12.66
N GLN A 331 -4.70 4.72 13.60
CA GLN A 331 -4.55 3.27 13.42
C GLN A 331 -5.79 2.60 12.82
N THR A 332 -6.98 3.05 13.21
CA THR A 332 -8.26 2.53 12.71
C THR A 332 -8.89 3.40 11.61
N GLY A 333 -8.23 4.49 11.24
CA GLY A 333 -8.62 5.39 10.17
C GLY A 333 -7.63 5.32 9.00
N LYS A 334 -7.41 6.47 8.37
CA LYS A 334 -6.42 6.61 7.31
C LYS A 334 -5.04 6.92 7.89
N THR A 335 -4.00 6.40 7.27
CA THR A 335 -2.62 6.81 7.51
C THR A 335 -2.25 7.85 6.46
N VAL A 336 -1.66 8.95 6.91
CA VAL A 336 -1.32 10.11 6.08
C VAL A 336 0.15 10.49 6.25
N CYS A 337 0.75 11.04 5.20
CA CYS A 337 2.13 11.53 5.22
C CYS A 337 2.20 12.89 4.50
N PRO A 338 1.55 13.95 5.03
CA PRO A 338 1.61 15.27 4.43
C PRO A 338 2.95 15.95 4.69
N LYS A 339 3.29 16.95 3.87
CA LYS A 339 4.41 17.86 4.16
C LYS A 339 4.15 18.71 5.39
N LEU A 340 2.89 19.05 5.64
CA LEU A 340 2.49 19.82 6.82
C LEU A 340 1.23 19.23 7.44
N TYR A 341 1.30 18.90 8.72
CA TYR A 341 0.19 18.45 9.52
C TYR A 341 -0.06 19.43 10.68
N ILE A 342 -1.23 20.07 10.72
CA ILE A 342 -1.62 20.96 11.82
C ILE A 342 -2.62 20.25 12.71
N ALA A 343 -2.20 19.89 13.92
CA ALA A 343 -3.00 19.18 14.91
C ALA A 343 -3.68 20.18 15.84
N CYS A 344 -4.99 20.36 15.70
CA CYS A 344 -5.80 21.32 16.45
C CYS A 344 -6.61 20.64 17.55
N GLY A 345 -6.22 20.80 18.81
CA GLY A 345 -6.91 20.22 19.95
C GLY A 345 -6.88 18.69 19.99
N ILE A 346 -5.80 18.10 19.52
CA ILE A 346 -5.53 16.65 19.52
C ILE A 346 -4.55 16.33 20.65
N SER A 347 -4.86 15.30 21.44
CA SER A 347 -4.05 14.91 22.60
C SER A 347 -2.72 14.20 22.24
N GLY A 348 -2.66 13.52 21.08
CA GLY A 348 -1.47 12.74 20.72
C GLY A 348 -1.44 11.32 21.27
N GLN A 349 -2.59 10.69 21.41
CA GLN A 349 -2.64 9.25 21.73
C GLN A 349 -1.98 8.43 20.63
N ILE A 350 -1.28 7.34 21.01
CA ILE A 350 -0.48 6.52 20.11
C ILE A 350 -1.25 6.02 18.88
N GLN A 351 -2.55 5.76 19.03
CA GLN A 351 -3.40 5.34 17.92
C GLN A 351 -3.60 6.44 16.87
N HIS A 352 -3.56 7.71 17.25
CA HIS A 352 -3.59 8.83 16.32
C HIS A 352 -2.22 9.06 15.71
N LEU A 353 -1.16 9.02 16.54
CA LEU A 353 0.23 9.18 16.09
C LEU A 353 0.61 8.14 15.03
N ALA A 354 0.16 6.90 15.18
CA ALA A 354 0.37 5.83 14.20
C ALA A 354 -0.11 6.20 12.78
N GLY A 355 -1.07 7.13 12.68
CA GLY A 355 -1.63 7.57 11.41
C GLY A 355 -0.98 8.83 10.83
N MET A 356 -0.16 9.59 11.59
CA MET A 356 0.34 10.88 11.11
C MET A 356 1.79 11.22 11.50
N ALA A 357 2.44 10.44 12.35
CA ALA A 357 3.79 10.74 12.83
C ALA A 357 4.88 10.77 11.72
N SER A 358 4.56 10.28 10.52
CA SER A 358 5.42 10.37 9.33
C SER A 358 5.27 11.68 8.54
N ALA A 359 4.45 12.63 9.00
CA ALA A 359 4.39 13.96 8.40
C ALA A 359 5.75 14.68 8.51
N GLU A 360 6.14 15.43 7.47
CA GLU A 360 7.44 16.10 7.42
C GLU A 360 7.53 17.25 8.46
N THR A 361 6.46 18.02 8.59
CA THR A 361 6.34 19.08 9.58
C THR A 361 5.04 18.94 10.35
N ILE A 362 5.11 18.93 11.68
CA ILE A 362 3.96 18.83 12.56
C ILE A 362 3.85 20.11 13.40
N ILE A 363 2.72 20.81 13.30
CA ILE A 363 2.36 21.93 14.17
C ILE A 363 1.27 21.44 15.12
N ALA A 364 1.50 21.50 16.41
CA ALA A 364 0.53 21.12 17.43
C ALA A 364 -0.02 22.35 18.17
N ILE A 365 -1.34 22.41 18.30
CA ILE A 365 -2.05 23.45 19.07
C ILE A 365 -2.89 22.75 20.13
N ASN A 366 -2.58 22.95 21.39
CA ASN A 366 -3.31 22.35 22.50
C ASN A 366 -3.27 23.25 23.73
N LYS A 367 -4.35 23.26 24.54
CA LYS A 367 -4.40 23.96 25.83
C LYS A 367 -3.53 23.32 26.90
N ASP A 368 -3.42 22.00 26.86
CA ASP A 368 -2.64 21.20 27.80
C ASP A 368 -1.17 21.19 27.36
N PRO A 369 -0.27 21.83 28.12
CA PRO A 369 1.16 21.87 27.78
C PRO A 369 1.83 20.48 27.86
N ASP A 370 1.23 19.52 28.61
CA ASP A 370 1.75 18.18 28.77
C ASP A 370 1.10 17.17 27.79
N ALA A 371 0.38 17.65 26.79
CA ALA A 371 -0.25 16.79 25.81
C ALA A 371 0.82 16.04 24.98
N PRO A 372 0.74 14.69 24.87
CA PRO A 372 1.75 13.87 24.15
C PRO A 372 1.98 14.26 22.69
N ILE A 373 1.07 15.04 22.07
CA ILE A 373 1.24 15.53 20.70
C ILE A 373 2.47 16.44 20.58
N PHE A 374 2.87 17.12 21.67
CA PHE A 374 4.04 18.00 21.67
C PHE A 374 5.35 17.24 21.61
N ASP A 375 5.39 15.98 22.06
CA ASP A 375 6.60 15.15 22.00
C ASP A 375 7.08 14.89 20.56
N ILE A 376 6.16 14.94 19.58
CA ILE A 376 6.46 14.71 18.16
C ILE A 376 6.31 15.96 17.30
N ALA A 377 5.82 17.07 17.87
CA ALA A 377 5.59 18.30 17.13
C ALA A 377 6.90 18.99 16.75
N THR A 378 7.01 19.42 15.49
CA THR A 378 8.07 20.33 15.06
C THR A 378 7.91 21.70 15.70
N TYR A 379 6.66 22.15 15.82
CA TYR A 379 6.29 23.42 16.47
C TYR A 379 5.09 23.20 17.38
N GLY A 380 5.20 23.62 18.62
CA GLY A 380 4.13 23.55 19.62
C GLY A 380 3.60 24.92 20.01
N ILE A 381 2.28 25.08 20.04
CA ILE A 381 1.61 26.30 20.50
C ILE A 381 0.66 25.91 21.64
N VAL A 382 0.98 26.35 22.85
CA VAL A 382 0.13 26.12 24.01
C VAL A 382 -0.93 27.21 24.07
N GLY A 383 -2.21 26.84 23.90
CA GLY A 383 -3.32 27.77 23.96
C GLY A 383 -4.64 27.26 23.38
N ASP A 384 -5.64 28.13 23.34
CA ASP A 384 -6.97 27.77 22.84
C ASP A 384 -6.99 27.72 21.31
N VAL A 385 -7.37 26.57 20.78
CA VAL A 385 -7.58 26.35 19.34
C VAL A 385 -8.55 27.37 18.73
N LEU A 386 -9.61 27.75 19.50
CA LEU A 386 -10.64 28.67 19.04
C LEU A 386 -10.14 30.12 18.89
N GLU A 387 -9.01 30.46 19.51
CA GLU A 387 -8.35 31.77 19.38
C GLU A 387 -7.19 31.71 18.39
N ILE A 388 -6.38 30.68 18.49
CA ILE A 388 -5.12 30.56 17.73
C ILE A 388 -5.38 30.26 16.26
N VAL A 389 -6.29 29.33 15.92
CA VAL A 389 -6.55 28.95 14.52
C VAL A 389 -7.09 30.12 13.70
N PRO A 390 -8.08 30.93 14.16
CA PRO A 390 -8.49 32.13 13.44
C PRO A 390 -7.38 33.17 13.26
N ALA A 391 -6.50 33.33 14.26
CA ALA A 391 -5.35 34.24 14.16
C ALA A 391 -4.37 33.75 13.06
N ILE A 392 -4.04 32.46 13.05
CA ILE A 392 -3.21 31.85 11.99
C ILE A 392 -3.88 32.03 10.62
N THR A 393 -5.18 31.79 10.52
CA THR A 393 -5.94 31.95 9.26
C THR A 393 -5.81 33.39 8.73
N THR A 394 -5.94 34.38 9.62
CA THR A 394 -5.83 35.79 9.28
C THR A 394 -4.44 36.15 8.75
N GLU A 395 -3.38 35.68 9.41
CA GLU A 395 -2.02 35.94 8.96
C GLU A 395 -1.68 35.20 7.65
N CYS A 396 -2.14 33.95 7.50
CA CYS A 396 -1.98 33.21 6.24
C CYS A 396 -2.67 33.91 5.06
N ARG A 397 -3.88 34.47 5.27
CA ARG A 397 -4.58 35.25 4.23
C ARG A 397 -3.76 36.47 3.78
N LYS A 398 -3.18 37.20 4.73
CA LYS A 398 -2.31 38.34 4.42
C LYS A 398 -1.07 37.95 3.63
N LEU A 399 -0.37 36.91 4.09
CA LEU A 399 0.87 36.43 3.46
C LEU A 399 0.67 35.86 2.06
N LEU A 400 -0.45 35.19 1.84
CA LEU A 400 -0.77 34.54 0.57
C LEU A 400 -1.57 35.46 -0.37
N ASN A 401 -1.89 36.70 0.03
CA ASN A 401 -2.72 37.66 -0.72
C ASN A 401 -4.08 37.06 -1.13
N ARG A 402 -4.75 36.35 -0.22
CA ARG A 402 -6.02 35.61 -0.44
C ARG A 402 -7.12 36.04 0.51
#